data_56396794c8cf5c35e3ee9189f7180cc2
#
_entry.id   56396794c8cf5c35e3ee9189f7180cc2
#
_cell.length_a   1.000
_cell.length_b   1.000
_cell.length_c   1.000
_cell.angle_alpha   90.00
_cell.angle_beta   90.00
_cell.angle_gamma   90.00
#
_symmetry.space_group_name_H-M   'P 1'
#
loop_
_entity.id
_entity.type
_entity.pdbx_description
1 polymer ?
#
loop_
_entity_poly.entity_id
_entity_poly.type
_entity_poly.pdbx_seq_one_letter_code
_entity_poly.pdbx_strand_id
1 'polypeptide(L)'
;MNILQKIVADVQKDLVFKKQITPIKTLEAMPMFTRQTNSFRERILGSTNGIIAEHKRRSPSKPNLNFSLRVTDVARGYEKAGVSAMSVLTNQQYFGGSLEDLLLARQACNLPLLRKEFIVDGYQVIEAKAHGADAILLIAACLDRDEIYHLSTLAHDLGLEVLLEVHNAEELQKSIMPSLDLIGVNNRDLTTFAVSTETSMKLADDIPDDFVKISESGLSKPTSVLELQSCGYHGFLMGEHFIKTDDPGEAATTFIKELLS
;
A
#
# COMPACT_ATOMS: atom_id res chain seq x y z
N MET A 1 22.88 11.01 0.85
CA MET A 1 21.55 10.63 1.36
C MET A 1 20.70 10.29 0.15
N ASN A 2 20.21 9.06 0.06
CA ASN A 2 19.32 8.66 -1.03
C ASN A 2 17.89 9.21 -0.77
N ILE A 3 16.99 9.09 -1.76
CA ILE A 3 15.64 9.67 -1.68
C ILE A 3 14.85 9.09 -0.49
N LEU A 4 15.00 7.80 -0.21
CA LEU A 4 14.31 7.11 0.88
C LEU A 4 14.73 7.66 2.25
N GLN A 5 16.04 7.78 2.48
CA GLN A 5 16.58 8.38 3.71
C GLN A 5 16.12 9.83 3.92
N LYS A 6 15.99 10.59 2.81
CA LYS A 6 15.45 11.95 2.88
C LYS A 6 13.98 11.96 3.30
N ILE A 7 13.16 11.10 2.69
CA ILE A 7 11.73 10.99 3.02
C ILE A 7 11.56 10.61 4.49
N VAL A 8 12.27 9.57 4.96
CA VAL A 8 12.20 9.12 6.36
C VAL A 8 12.59 10.25 7.33
N ALA A 9 13.68 10.98 7.05
CA ALA A 9 14.11 12.10 7.89
C ALA A 9 13.06 13.23 7.95
N ASP A 10 12.38 13.53 6.84
CA ASP A 10 11.32 14.53 6.82
C ASP A 10 10.07 14.04 7.56
N VAL A 11 9.68 12.77 7.40
CA VAL A 11 8.59 12.14 8.16
C VAL A 11 8.87 12.19 9.67
N GLN A 12 10.08 11.84 10.11
CA GLN A 12 10.47 11.91 11.53
C GLN A 12 10.34 13.32 12.12
N LYS A 13 10.73 14.35 11.36
CA LYS A 13 10.55 15.76 11.78
C LYS A 13 9.07 16.12 11.94
N ASP A 14 8.24 15.75 10.95
CA ASP A 14 6.81 16.04 10.96
C ASP A 14 6.11 15.34 12.13
N LEU A 15 6.54 14.13 12.49
CA LEU A 15 5.97 13.36 13.61
C LEU A 15 6.14 14.07 14.96
N VAL A 16 7.22 14.82 15.16
CA VAL A 16 7.43 15.60 16.41
C VAL A 16 6.28 16.60 16.61
N PHE A 17 5.89 17.30 15.54
CA PHE A 17 4.78 18.27 15.58
C PHE A 17 3.42 17.58 15.61
N LYS A 18 3.22 16.53 14.84
CA LYS A 18 1.96 15.77 14.81
C LYS A 18 1.59 15.23 16.19
N LYS A 19 2.53 14.63 16.91
CA LYS A 19 2.33 14.10 18.27
C LYS A 19 1.91 15.18 19.27
N GLN A 20 2.37 16.43 19.07
CA GLN A 20 2.00 17.55 19.93
C GLN A 20 0.59 18.09 19.59
N ILE A 21 0.27 18.19 18.30
CA ILE A 21 -1.01 18.76 17.81
C ILE A 21 -2.15 17.75 18.01
N THR A 22 -1.89 16.48 17.75
CA THR A 22 -2.90 15.40 17.85
C THR A 22 -2.35 14.27 18.74
N PRO A 23 -2.49 14.36 20.06
CA PRO A 23 -2.06 13.30 20.98
C PRO A 23 -2.77 11.97 20.70
N ILE A 24 -2.14 10.84 21.05
CA ILE A 24 -2.68 9.48 20.86
C ILE A 24 -4.12 9.37 21.37
N LYS A 25 -4.43 9.90 22.56
CA LYS A 25 -5.79 9.90 23.12
C LYS A 25 -6.83 10.54 22.20
N THR A 26 -6.43 11.54 21.40
CA THR A 26 -7.32 12.17 20.42
C THR A 26 -7.58 11.24 19.25
N LEU A 27 -6.56 10.52 18.77
CA LEU A 27 -6.68 9.51 17.71
C LEU A 27 -7.57 8.35 18.18
N GLU A 28 -7.36 7.85 19.38
CA GLU A 28 -8.16 6.76 19.98
C GLU A 28 -9.64 7.14 20.18
N ALA A 29 -9.93 8.43 20.36
CA ALA A 29 -11.30 8.94 20.46
C ALA A 29 -12.00 9.16 19.10
N MET A 30 -11.30 9.01 17.98
CA MET A 30 -11.89 9.19 16.64
C MET A 30 -12.88 8.05 16.31
N PRO A 31 -14.00 8.35 15.61
CA PRO A 31 -15.03 7.35 15.32
C PRO A 31 -14.57 6.10 14.58
N MET A 32 -13.54 6.23 13.72
CA MET A 32 -13.00 5.10 12.96
C MET A 32 -12.10 4.18 13.80
N PHE A 33 -11.62 4.60 14.96
CA PHE A 33 -10.66 3.85 15.76
C PHE A 33 -11.23 2.51 16.26
N THR A 34 -12.51 2.48 16.64
CA THR A 34 -13.20 1.26 17.11
C THR A 34 -13.83 0.45 15.98
N ARG A 35 -13.70 0.88 14.72
CA ARG A 35 -14.26 0.18 13.56
C ARG A 35 -13.59 -1.20 13.42
N GLN A 36 -14.40 -2.23 13.15
CA GLN A 36 -13.87 -3.50 12.69
C GLN A 36 -13.28 -3.36 11.28
N THR A 37 -12.06 -3.82 11.10
CA THR A 37 -11.35 -3.78 9.82
C THR A 37 -11.89 -4.82 8.84
N ASN A 38 -11.76 -4.54 7.56
CA ASN A 38 -11.97 -5.51 6.49
C ASN A 38 -10.65 -6.25 6.25
N SER A 39 -10.66 -7.58 6.15
CA SER A 39 -9.43 -8.31 5.86
C SER A 39 -8.96 -8.03 4.43
N PHE A 40 -7.78 -7.45 4.34
CA PHE A 40 -7.06 -7.18 3.09
C PHE A 40 -6.57 -8.50 2.48
N ARG A 41 -6.03 -9.39 3.33
CA ARG A 41 -5.53 -10.72 2.98
C ARG A 41 -6.64 -11.60 2.38
N GLU A 42 -7.74 -11.79 3.10
CA GLU A 42 -8.85 -12.64 2.65
C GLU A 42 -9.47 -12.11 1.36
N ARG A 43 -9.59 -10.78 1.23
CA ARG A 43 -10.14 -10.17 0.03
C ARG A 43 -9.29 -10.42 -1.20
N ILE A 44 -7.96 -10.41 -1.08
CA ILE A 44 -7.04 -10.71 -2.20
C ILE A 44 -7.11 -12.19 -2.55
N LEU A 45 -7.04 -13.09 -1.57
CA LEU A 45 -7.08 -14.54 -1.80
C LEU A 45 -8.42 -15.00 -2.37
N GLY A 46 -9.53 -14.37 -1.98
CA GLY A 46 -10.86 -14.67 -2.53
C GLY A 46 -11.18 -14.00 -3.87
N SER A 47 -10.26 -13.22 -4.42
CA SER A 47 -10.45 -12.48 -5.66
C SER A 47 -9.95 -13.26 -6.88
N THR A 48 -10.64 -13.10 -8.01
CA THR A 48 -10.19 -13.64 -9.32
C THR A 48 -9.15 -12.77 -10.02
N ASN A 49 -9.01 -11.49 -9.63
CA ASN A 49 -8.10 -10.54 -10.30
C ASN A 49 -6.92 -10.07 -9.43
N GLY A 50 -7.06 -10.07 -8.09
CA GLY A 50 -6.00 -9.64 -7.16
C GLY A 50 -5.57 -8.18 -7.28
N ILE A 51 -6.29 -7.32 -8.00
CA ILE A 51 -5.89 -5.93 -8.26
C ILE A 51 -6.05 -5.08 -7.00
N ILE A 52 -4.96 -4.43 -6.59
CA ILE A 52 -4.90 -3.40 -5.55
C ILE A 52 -4.72 -2.07 -6.28
N ALA A 53 -5.79 -1.29 -6.40
CA ALA A 53 -5.75 -0.04 -7.15
C ALA A 53 -5.30 1.12 -6.26
N GLU A 54 -4.29 1.86 -6.70
CA GLU A 54 -3.66 2.90 -5.90
C GLU A 54 -4.14 4.30 -6.29
N HIS A 55 -4.42 5.14 -5.29
CA HIS A 55 -4.64 6.58 -5.45
C HIS A 55 -3.41 7.37 -5.01
N LYS A 56 -2.85 8.15 -5.94
CA LYS A 56 -1.78 9.11 -5.72
C LYS A 56 -1.84 10.24 -6.74
N ARG A 57 -1.39 11.44 -6.37
CA ARG A 57 -1.40 12.60 -7.27
C ARG A 57 -0.06 12.87 -7.93
N ARG A 58 1.03 12.39 -7.33
CA ARG A 58 2.41 12.52 -7.82
C ARG A 58 3.32 11.45 -7.24
N SER A 59 4.55 11.40 -7.69
CA SER A 59 5.63 10.59 -7.09
C SER A 59 6.98 11.28 -7.31
N PRO A 60 8.06 10.89 -6.61
CA PRO A 60 9.39 11.44 -6.84
C PRO A 60 9.87 11.33 -8.30
N SER A 61 9.48 10.26 -9.01
CA SER A 61 9.80 10.08 -10.44
C SER A 61 8.82 10.78 -11.40
N LYS A 62 7.63 11.16 -10.93
CA LYS A 62 6.57 11.79 -11.73
C LYS A 62 5.86 12.87 -10.90
N PRO A 63 6.32 14.12 -10.97
CA PRO A 63 5.83 15.21 -10.11
C PRO A 63 4.36 15.60 -10.37
N ASN A 64 3.84 15.26 -11.56
CA ASN A 64 2.45 15.53 -11.94
C ASN A 64 1.85 14.28 -12.59
N LEU A 65 0.98 13.57 -11.87
CA LEU A 65 0.18 12.48 -12.41
C LEU A 65 -1.25 12.95 -12.68
N ASN A 66 -2.02 13.23 -11.62
CA ASN A 66 -3.36 13.75 -11.75
C ASN A 66 -3.79 14.44 -10.44
N PHE A 67 -4.01 15.75 -10.47
CA PHE A 67 -4.46 16.55 -9.33
C PHE A 67 -5.96 16.87 -9.38
N SER A 68 -6.64 16.59 -10.49
CA SER A 68 -8.05 16.95 -10.68
C SER A 68 -9.01 15.91 -10.08
N LEU A 69 -8.54 14.69 -9.84
CA LEU A 69 -9.37 13.60 -9.34
C LEU A 69 -9.67 13.74 -7.85
N ARG A 70 -10.94 13.63 -7.50
CA ARG A 70 -11.36 13.50 -6.11
C ARG A 70 -11.24 12.04 -5.68
N VAL A 71 -10.61 11.80 -4.53
CA VAL A 71 -10.42 10.45 -3.99
C VAL A 71 -11.73 9.68 -3.82
N THR A 72 -12.82 10.37 -3.47
CA THR A 72 -14.16 9.77 -3.32
C THR A 72 -14.71 9.20 -4.63
N ASP A 73 -14.47 9.86 -5.76
CA ASP A 73 -14.92 9.38 -7.06
C ASP A 73 -14.05 8.23 -7.53
N VAL A 74 -12.74 8.31 -7.30
CA VAL A 74 -11.79 7.23 -7.56
C VAL A 74 -12.14 5.98 -6.75
N ALA A 75 -12.40 6.12 -5.45
CA ALA A 75 -12.73 5.00 -4.56
C ALA A 75 -14.02 4.28 -5.00
N ARG A 76 -15.08 5.03 -5.34
CA ARG A 76 -16.33 4.47 -5.89
C ARG A 76 -16.10 3.79 -7.24
N GLY A 77 -15.29 4.41 -8.11
CA GLY A 77 -14.94 3.84 -9.40
C GLY A 77 -14.19 2.51 -9.26
N TYR A 78 -13.23 2.43 -8.37
CA TYR A 78 -12.48 1.21 -8.09
C TYR A 78 -13.36 0.12 -7.47
N GLU A 79 -14.24 0.45 -6.52
CA GLU A 79 -15.21 -0.51 -5.97
C GLU A 79 -16.14 -1.05 -7.06
N LYS A 80 -16.68 -0.18 -7.91
CA LYS A 80 -17.54 -0.57 -9.03
C LYS A 80 -16.81 -1.42 -10.07
N ALA A 81 -15.53 -1.16 -10.31
CA ALA A 81 -14.69 -1.95 -11.20
C ALA A 81 -14.40 -3.36 -10.67
N GLY A 82 -14.63 -3.61 -9.37
CA GLY A 82 -14.41 -4.91 -8.74
C GLY A 82 -12.94 -5.18 -8.39
N VAL A 83 -12.14 -4.14 -8.11
CA VAL A 83 -10.79 -4.33 -7.57
C VAL A 83 -10.84 -5.02 -6.21
N SER A 84 -9.78 -5.71 -5.84
CA SER A 84 -9.71 -6.46 -4.57
C SER A 84 -9.54 -5.54 -3.37
N ALA A 85 -8.74 -4.49 -3.51
CA ALA A 85 -8.43 -3.54 -2.45
C ALA A 85 -7.99 -2.19 -3.04
N MET A 86 -7.90 -1.17 -2.19
CA MET A 86 -7.41 0.14 -2.59
C MET A 86 -6.21 0.56 -1.72
N SER A 87 -5.18 1.08 -2.35
CA SER A 87 -4.02 1.71 -1.70
C SER A 87 -4.15 3.22 -1.77
N VAL A 88 -4.00 3.91 -0.62
CA VAL A 88 -4.13 5.36 -0.53
C VAL A 88 -2.83 5.95 0.01
N LEU A 89 -2.14 6.76 -0.83
CA LEU A 89 -0.97 7.51 -0.41
C LEU A 89 -1.40 8.60 0.57
N THR A 90 -0.70 8.69 1.72
CA THR A 90 -0.98 9.71 2.73
C THR A 90 0.16 10.72 2.91
N ASN A 91 1.29 10.51 2.24
CA ASN A 91 2.42 11.45 2.26
C ASN A 91 2.14 12.66 1.35
N GLN A 92 2.02 13.83 1.97
CA GLN A 92 1.68 15.06 1.25
C GLN A 92 2.86 15.56 0.40
N GLN A 93 4.05 15.63 0.98
CA GLN A 93 5.20 16.27 0.35
C GLN A 93 5.66 15.54 -0.91
N TYR A 94 5.70 14.22 -0.90
CA TYR A 94 6.27 13.41 -1.97
C TYR A 94 5.23 12.79 -2.91
N PHE A 95 4.01 12.56 -2.42
CA PHE A 95 2.97 11.83 -3.19
C PHE A 95 1.66 12.61 -3.35
N GLY A 96 1.54 13.78 -2.72
CA GLY A 96 0.34 14.63 -2.82
C GLY A 96 -0.90 14.03 -2.16
N GLY A 97 -0.70 13.08 -1.24
CA GLY A 97 -1.76 12.44 -0.47
C GLY A 97 -1.98 13.08 0.89
N SER A 98 -2.99 12.62 1.62
CA SER A 98 -3.27 13.07 2.98
C SER A 98 -4.02 11.99 3.78
N LEU A 99 -4.06 12.13 5.10
CA LEU A 99 -4.92 11.32 5.96
C LEU A 99 -6.41 11.58 5.71
N GLU A 100 -6.74 12.79 5.27
CA GLU A 100 -8.10 13.13 4.84
C GLU A 100 -8.51 12.31 3.59
N ASP A 101 -7.60 12.10 2.64
CA ASP A 101 -7.86 11.22 1.49
C ASP A 101 -8.19 9.80 1.93
N LEU A 102 -7.47 9.25 2.93
CA LEU A 102 -7.74 7.93 3.47
C LEU A 102 -9.15 7.86 4.12
N LEU A 103 -9.49 8.86 4.92
CA LEU A 103 -10.81 8.96 5.56
C LEU A 103 -11.94 9.11 4.54
N LEU A 104 -11.75 9.96 3.53
CA LEU A 104 -12.72 10.16 2.46
C LEU A 104 -12.89 8.92 1.58
N ALA A 105 -11.80 8.19 1.29
CA ALA A 105 -11.87 6.91 0.60
C ALA A 105 -12.68 5.89 1.41
N ARG A 106 -12.43 5.79 2.74
CA ARG A 106 -13.20 4.92 3.63
C ARG A 106 -14.69 5.25 3.65
N GLN A 107 -15.07 6.51 3.61
CA GLN A 107 -16.47 6.92 3.54
C GLN A 107 -17.13 6.65 2.18
N ALA A 108 -16.33 6.54 1.12
CA ALA A 108 -16.79 6.40 -0.25
C ALA A 108 -16.94 4.96 -0.74
N CYS A 109 -16.24 3.99 -0.12
CA CYS A 109 -16.26 2.57 -0.53
C CYS A 109 -16.08 1.62 0.66
N ASN A 110 -16.40 0.33 0.45
CA ASN A 110 -16.20 -0.76 1.41
C ASN A 110 -14.96 -1.62 1.10
N LEU A 111 -14.14 -1.23 0.13
CA LEU A 111 -12.90 -1.93 -0.17
C LEU A 111 -11.97 -1.97 1.06
N PRO A 112 -11.19 -3.05 1.28
CA PRO A 112 -10.07 -2.95 2.20
C PRO A 112 -9.10 -1.85 1.77
N LEU A 113 -8.68 -0.99 2.72
CA LEU A 113 -7.81 0.17 2.46
C LEU A 113 -6.43 -0.03 3.05
N LEU A 114 -5.40 0.03 2.22
CA LEU A 114 -4.00 0.12 2.62
C LEU A 114 -3.61 1.59 2.81
N ARG A 115 -3.14 1.95 4.01
CA ARG A 115 -2.41 3.21 4.19
C ARG A 115 -1.00 3.06 3.61
N LYS A 116 -0.74 3.69 2.48
CA LYS A 116 0.57 3.70 1.81
C LYS A 116 1.35 4.92 2.32
N GLU A 117 2.23 4.71 3.28
CA GLU A 117 3.03 5.74 3.97
C GLU A 117 4.38 5.16 4.41
N PHE A 118 5.35 6.02 4.69
CA PHE A 118 6.62 5.64 5.32
C PHE A 118 6.40 5.57 6.83
N ILE A 119 5.98 4.41 7.30
CA ILE A 119 5.72 4.18 8.73
C ILE A 119 7.04 3.84 9.43
N VAL A 120 7.42 4.68 10.39
CA VAL A 120 8.66 4.57 11.18
C VAL A 120 8.42 4.75 12.68
N ASP A 121 7.15 4.88 13.09
CA ASP A 121 6.79 5.13 14.48
C ASP A 121 5.39 4.59 14.77
N GLY A 122 5.20 3.99 15.98
CA GLY A 122 3.91 3.45 16.41
C GLY A 122 2.75 4.44 16.39
N TYR A 123 3.04 5.73 16.56
CA TYR A 123 2.03 6.78 16.39
C TYR A 123 1.33 6.72 15.03
N GLN A 124 2.09 6.44 13.95
CA GLN A 124 1.51 6.36 12.60
C GLN A 124 0.62 5.12 12.43
N VAL A 125 0.87 4.04 13.17
CA VAL A 125 0.00 2.85 13.17
C VAL A 125 -1.35 3.18 13.82
N ILE A 126 -1.33 3.87 14.97
CA ILE A 126 -2.52 4.37 15.66
C ILE A 126 -3.28 5.37 14.78
N GLU A 127 -2.54 6.27 14.13
CA GLU A 127 -3.07 7.26 13.18
C GLU A 127 -3.76 6.58 11.98
N ALA A 128 -3.20 5.47 11.46
CA ALA A 128 -3.81 4.68 10.37
C ALA A 128 -5.16 4.11 10.78
N LYS A 129 -5.24 3.48 11.96
CA LYS A 129 -6.49 2.95 12.53
C LYS A 129 -7.53 4.04 12.69
N ALA A 130 -7.15 5.18 13.26
CA ALA A 130 -8.04 6.32 13.51
C ALA A 130 -8.63 6.92 12.22
N HIS A 131 -7.94 6.76 11.08
CA HIS A 131 -8.39 7.27 9.79
C HIS A 131 -9.00 6.19 8.87
N GLY A 132 -9.27 4.99 9.41
CA GLY A 132 -10.07 3.97 8.72
C GLY A 132 -9.29 3.06 7.77
N ALA A 133 -7.96 2.93 7.95
CA ALA A 133 -7.17 1.90 7.29
C ALA A 133 -7.59 0.50 7.75
N ASP A 134 -7.38 -0.49 6.90
CA ASP A 134 -7.52 -1.92 7.17
C ASP A 134 -6.13 -2.60 7.22
N ALA A 135 -5.18 -2.05 6.47
CA ALA A 135 -3.79 -2.51 6.45
C ALA A 135 -2.81 -1.32 6.43
N ILE A 136 -1.59 -1.58 6.86
CA ILE A 136 -0.47 -0.63 6.79
C ILE A 136 0.66 -1.19 5.94
N LEU A 137 1.50 -0.26 5.44
CA LEU A 137 2.77 -0.58 4.78
C LEU A 137 3.91 -0.46 5.77
N LEU A 138 4.76 -1.48 5.85
CA LEU A 138 6.12 -1.39 6.39
C LEU A 138 7.12 -1.59 5.25
N ILE A 139 8.22 -0.85 5.24
CA ILE A 139 9.24 -0.89 4.17
C ILE A 139 10.55 -1.41 4.77
N ALA A 140 10.97 -2.60 4.36
CA ALA A 140 12.17 -3.26 4.89
C ALA A 140 13.46 -2.44 4.72
N ALA A 141 13.54 -1.63 3.66
CA ALA A 141 14.67 -0.72 3.43
C ALA A 141 14.73 0.48 4.41
N CYS A 142 13.64 0.77 5.14
CA CYS A 142 13.54 1.88 6.08
C CYS A 142 13.67 1.47 7.54
N LEU A 143 13.53 0.19 7.85
CA LEU A 143 13.35 -0.34 9.20
C LEU A 143 14.34 -1.46 9.47
N ASP A 144 14.75 -1.59 10.72
CA ASP A 144 15.43 -2.80 11.18
C ASP A 144 14.43 -3.89 11.60
N ARG A 145 14.95 -5.06 11.97
CA ARG A 145 14.12 -6.22 12.31
C ARG A 145 13.24 -5.98 13.54
N ASP A 146 13.78 -5.33 14.54
CA ASP A 146 13.09 -5.07 15.80
C ASP A 146 12.00 -4.00 15.62
N GLU A 147 12.27 -2.98 14.82
CA GLU A 147 11.29 -1.96 14.40
C GLU A 147 10.12 -2.61 13.64
N ILE A 148 10.39 -3.49 12.67
CA ILE A 148 9.35 -4.23 11.93
C ILE A 148 8.51 -5.05 12.90
N TYR A 149 9.14 -5.79 13.83
CA TYR A 149 8.43 -6.60 14.82
C TYR A 149 7.52 -5.76 15.72
N HIS A 150 8.01 -4.65 16.25
CA HIS A 150 7.23 -3.78 17.13
C HIS A 150 6.05 -3.12 16.40
N LEU A 151 6.27 -2.62 15.18
CA LEU A 151 5.23 -1.95 14.39
C LEU A 151 4.17 -2.94 13.89
N SER A 152 4.57 -4.13 13.46
CA SER A 152 3.63 -5.16 12.99
C SER A 152 2.81 -5.75 14.14
N THR A 153 3.42 -5.98 15.32
CA THR A 153 2.70 -6.43 16.52
C THR A 153 1.67 -5.39 16.94
N LEU A 154 2.06 -4.10 17.00
CA LEU A 154 1.13 -3.01 17.31
C LEU A 154 -0.02 -2.92 16.28
N ALA A 155 0.26 -3.16 15.01
CA ALA A 155 -0.77 -3.19 13.97
C ALA A 155 -1.79 -4.31 14.24
N HIS A 156 -1.34 -5.51 14.54
CA HIS A 156 -2.21 -6.64 14.89
C HIS A 156 -3.03 -6.39 16.16
N ASP A 157 -2.44 -5.78 17.20
CA ASP A 157 -3.15 -5.41 18.43
C ASP A 157 -4.30 -4.43 18.16
N LEU A 158 -4.18 -3.62 17.11
CA LEU A 158 -5.21 -2.70 16.63
C LEU A 158 -6.14 -3.31 15.55
N GLY A 159 -5.94 -4.58 15.20
CA GLY A 159 -6.69 -5.28 14.17
C GLY A 159 -6.40 -4.81 12.74
N LEU A 160 -5.20 -4.27 12.50
CA LEU A 160 -4.70 -3.92 11.16
C LEU A 160 -3.83 -5.06 10.62
N GLU A 161 -3.94 -5.33 9.33
CA GLU A 161 -3.02 -6.23 8.63
C GLU A 161 -1.77 -5.48 8.14
N VAL A 162 -0.69 -6.23 7.88
CA VAL A 162 0.63 -5.66 7.55
C VAL A 162 1.12 -6.18 6.21
N LEU A 163 1.33 -5.24 5.27
CA LEU A 163 2.09 -5.46 4.04
C LEU A 163 3.53 -5.02 4.26
N LEU A 164 4.47 -5.97 4.19
CA LEU A 164 5.91 -5.65 4.17
C LEU A 164 6.40 -5.53 2.75
N GLU A 165 6.92 -4.35 2.37
CA GLU A 165 7.56 -4.10 1.08
C GLU A 165 9.05 -4.44 1.15
N VAL A 166 9.53 -5.24 0.16
CA VAL A 166 10.93 -5.62 -0.01
C VAL A 166 11.38 -5.38 -1.46
N HIS A 167 12.70 -5.15 -1.67
CA HIS A 167 13.28 -4.89 -2.99
C HIS A 167 14.28 -5.97 -3.43
N ASN A 168 14.72 -6.81 -2.51
CA ASN A 168 15.75 -7.84 -2.77
C ASN A 168 15.68 -8.96 -1.72
N ALA A 169 16.46 -10.04 -1.97
CA ALA A 169 16.49 -11.21 -1.09
C ALA A 169 17.07 -10.91 0.30
N GLU A 170 18.00 -9.97 0.42
CA GLU A 170 18.58 -9.60 1.72
C GLU A 170 17.53 -8.92 2.61
N GLU A 171 16.76 -7.98 2.06
CA GLU A 171 15.63 -7.34 2.75
C GLU A 171 14.58 -8.38 3.16
N LEU A 172 14.23 -9.30 2.26
CA LEU A 172 13.28 -10.37 2.54
C LEU A 172 13.75 -11.23 3.72
N GLN A 173 14.96 -11.79 3.66
CA GLN A 173 15.50 -12.71 4.67
C GLN A 173 15.60 -12.07 6.07
N LYS A 174 16.03 -10.81 6.14
CA LYS A 174 16.14 -10.11 7.44
C LYS A 174 14.80 -9.79 8.08
N SER A 175 13.73 -9.66 7.26
CA SER A 175 12.47 -9.03 7.68
C SER A 175 11.30 -10.00 7.83
N ILE A 176 11.38 -11.22 7.29
CA ILE A 176 10.31 -12.23 7.45
C ILE A 176 10.10 -12.58 8.92
N MET A 177 8.85 -12.48 9.37
CA MET A 177 8.42 -12.83 10.71
C MET A 177 6.91 -13.11 10.78
N PRO A 178 6.42 -13.88 11.78
CA PRO A 178 5.01 -14.29 11.87
C PRO A 178 3.99 -13.16 12.05
N SER A 179 4.44 -11.97 12.44
CA SER A 179 3.58 -10.79 12.61
C SER A 179 3.32 -10.01 11.31
N LEU A 180 3.56 -10.62 10.16
CA LEU A 180 3.27 -10.07 8.84
C LEU A 180 2.17 -10.89 8.17
N ASP A 181 1.36 -10.26 7.32
CA ASP A 181 0.25 -10.91 6.60
C ASP A 181 0.55 -11.06 5.11
N LEU A 182 1.19 -10.03 4.53
CA LEU A 182 1.48 -9.95 3.11
C LEU A 182 2.94 -9.50 2.88
N ILE A 183 3.56 -10.05 1.84
CA ILE A 183 4.91 -9.64 1.39
C ILE A 183 4.78 -9.03 0.00
N GLY A 184 5.14 -7.75 -0.11
CA GLY A 184 5.15 -6.99 -1.35
C GLY A 184 6.55 -6.91 -1.95
N VAL A 185 6.72 -7.36 -3.18
CA VAL A 185 7.97 -7.16 -3.93
C VAL A 185 7.84 -5.93 -4.81
N ASN A 186 8.60 -4.90 -4.50
CA ASN A 186 8.63 -3.69 -5.31
C ASN A 186 9.63 -3.84 -6.47
N ASN A 187 9.11 -3.88 -7.68
CA ASN A 187 9.87 -4.00 -8.92
C ASN A 187 10.66 -2.74 -9.30
N ARG A 188 10.52 -1.66 -8.54
CA ARG A 188 11.24 -0.40 -8.78
C ARG A 188 12.49 -0.33 -7.92
N ASP A 189 13.64 -0.24 -8.57
CA ASP A 189 14.89 0.12 -7.90
C ASP A 189 14.80 1.57 -7.39
N LEU A 190 14.99 1.75 -6.09
CA LEU A 190 14.84 3.07 -5.45
C LEU A 190 16.04 4.01 -5.69
N THR A 191 17.12 3.50 -6.27
CA THR A 191 18.32 4.28 -6.60
C THR A 191 18.29 4.77 -8.04
N THR A 192 17.95 3.86 -8.97
CA THR A 192 17.97 4.14 -10.42
C THR A 192 16.59 4.47 -10.99
N PHE A 193 15.54 4.21 -10.24
CA PHE A 193 14.14 4.23 -10.68
C PHE A 193 13.80 3.28 -11.83
N ALA A 194 14.72 2.39 -12.21
CA ALA A 194 14.45 1.32 -13.15
C ALA A 194 13.36 0.38 -12.61
N VAL A 195 12.54 -0.17 -13.51
CA VAL A 195 11.44 -1.07 -13.15
C VAL A 195 11.55 -2.35 -13.96
N SER A 196 11.58 -3.50 -13.27
CA SER A 196 11.60 -4.83 -13.90
C SER A 196 10.80 -5.84 -13.07
N THR A 197 9.78 -6.46 -13.66
CA THR A 197 9.01 -7.55 -13.03
C THR A 197 9.84 -8.80 -12.75
N GLU A 198 11.04 -8.91 -13.31
CA GLU A 198 12.01 -9.97 -12.98
C GLU A 198 12.36 -10.00 -11.49
N THR A 199 12.29 -8.84 -10.78
CA THR A 199 12.52 -8.79 -9.33
C THR A 199 11.50 -9.66 -8.60
N SER A 200 10.20 -9.48 -8.91
CA SER A 200 9.15 -10.33 -8.36
C SER A 200 9.34 -11.80 -8.74
N MET A 201 9.66 -12.10 -9.99
CA MET A 201 9.85 -13.48 -10.45
C MET A 201 11.00 -14.18 -9.70
N LYS A 202 12.11 -13.48 -9.48
CA LYS A 202 13.29 -14.02 -8.78
C LYS A 202 13.05 -14.29 -7.30
N LEU A 203 12.19 -13.49 -6.65
CA LEU A 203 11.91 -13.61 -5.22
C LEU A 203 10.70 -14.52 -4.91
N ALA A 204 9.97 -14.97 -5.92
CA ALA A 204 8.71 -15.69 -5.75
C ALA A 204 8.88 -16.95 -4.88
N ASP A 205 9.92 -17.75 -5.13
CA ASP A 205 10.18 -19.01 -4.42
C ASP A 205 10.81 -18.79 -3.03
N ASP A 206 11.38 -17.60 -2.78
CA ASP A 206 11.97 -17.26 -1.48
C ASP A 206 10.92 -16.77 -0.47
N ILE A 207 9.72 -16.41 -0.92
CA ILE A 207 8.63 -15.98 -0.04
C ILE A 207 7.84 -17.20 0.41
N PRO A 208 7.77 -17.51 1.74
CA PRO A 208 6.99 -18.63 2.26
C PRO A 208 5.50 -18.53 1.92
N ASP A 209 4.85 -19.68 1.73
CA ASP A 209 3.42 -19.76 1.34
C ASP A 209 2.45 -19.32 2.45
N ASP A 210 2.94 -19.13 3.68
CA ASP A 210 2.16 -18.54 4.78
C ASP A 210 1.76 -17.08 4.51
N PHE A 211 2.51 -16.38 3.64
CA PHE A 211 2.28 -14.99 3.28
C PHE A 211 1.60 -14.83 1.93
N VAL A 212 0.72 -13.84 1.82
CA VAL A 212 0.16 -13.45 0.51
C VAL A 212 1.21 -12.66 -0.28
N LYS A 213 1.59 -13.18 -1.44
CA LYS A 213 2.60 -12.56 -2.31
C LYS A 213 1.97 -11.43 -3.15
N ILE A 214 2.52 -10.22 -3.03
CA ILE A 214 2.07 -9.02 -3.75
C ILE A 214 3.21 -8.53 -4.65
N SER A 215 2.92 -8.23 -5.93
CA SER A 215 3.87 -7.56 -6.82
C SER A 215 3.48 -6.10 -7.00
N GLU A 216 4.46 -5.20 -6.89
CA GLU A 216 4.26 -3.76 -6.94
C GLU A 216 5.16 -3.12 -8.00
N SER A 217 4.67 -2.07 -8.64
CA SER A 217 5.35 -1.30 -9.69
C SER A 217 5.53 -2.03 -11.02
N GLY A 218 5.43 -1.29 -12.12
CA GLY A 218 5.70 -1.79 -13.49
C GLY A 218 4.58 -2.58 -14.12
N LEU A 219 3.47 -2.75 -13.45
CA LEU A 219 2.32 -3.49 -13.93
C LEU A 219 1.43 -2.59 -14.79
N SER A 220 1.32 -2.91 -16.08
CA SER A 220 0.52 -2.13 -17.03
C SER A 220 -0.14 -2.97 -18.11
N LYS A 221 0.15 -4.28 -18.14
CA LYS A 221 -0.42 -5.23 -19.12
C LYS A 221 -0.99 -6.44 -18.38
N PRO A 222 -2.16 -6.97 -18.81
CA PRO A 222 -2.71 -8.20 -18.25
C PRO A 222 -1.74 -9.39 -18.31
N THR A 223 -0.96 -9.51 -19.40
CA THR A 223 0.03 -10.58 -19.56
C THR A 223 1.05 -10.62 -18.45
N SER A 224 1.55 -9.45 -17.99
CA SER A 224 2.50 -9.39 -16.87
C SER A 224 1.86 -9.84 -15.54
N VAL A 225 0.57 -9.58 -15.35
CA VAL A 225 -0.17 -10.08 -14.18
C VAL A 225 -0.30 -11.60 -14.24
N LEU A 226 -0.67 -12.17 -15.40
CA LEU A 226 -0.79 -13.62 -15.59
C LEU A 226 0.56 -14.34 -15.38
N GLU A 227 1.66 -13.78 -15.89
CA GLU A 227 3.00 -14.30 -15.67
C GLU A 227 3.34 -14.36 -14.16
N LEU A 228 3.05 -13.28 -13.42
CA LEU A 228 3.29 -13.24 -11.98
C LEU A 228 2.34 -14.15 -11.19
N GLN A 229 1.08 -14.31 -11.62
CA GLN A 229 0.18 -15.31 -11.04
C GLN A 229 0.74 -16.73 -11.18
N SER A 230 1.35 -17.05 -12.33
CA SER A 230 2.01 -18.36 -12.54
C SER A 230 3.22 -18.58 -11.61
N CYS A 231 3.81 -17.51 -11.07
CA CYS A 231 4.87 -17.53 -10.05
C CYS A 231 4.32 -17.51 -8.60
N GLY A 232 2.99 -17.62 -8.40
CA GLY A 232 2.39 -17.66 -7.07
C GLY A 232 2.04 -16.31 -6.45
N TYR A 233 2.08 -15.20 -7.21
CA TYR A 233 1.57 -13.92 -6.74
C TYR A 233 0.05 -13.87 -6.78
N HIS A 234 -0.56 -13.33 -5.70
CA HIS A 234 -2.01 -13.22 -5.55
C HIS A 234 -2.51 -11.78 -5.66
N GLY A 235 -1.65 -10.78 -5.38
CA GLY A 235 -2.01 -9.38 -5.42
C GLY A 235 -1.09 -8.54 -6.31
N PHE A 236 -1.66 -7.51 -6.94
CA PHE A 236 -1.00 -6.69 -7.94
C PHE A 236 -1.29 -5.22 -7.68
N LEU A 237 -0.31 -4.49 -7.12
CA LEU A 237 -0.49 -3.09 -6.77
C LEU A 237 -0.21 -2.20 -7.99
N MET A 238 -1.27 -1.56 -8.47
CA MET A 238 -1.30 -0.76 -9.69
C MET A 238 -1.84 0.65 -9.42
N GLY A 239 -1.03 1.67 -9.67
CA GLY A 239 -1.43 3.06 -9.49
C GLY A 239 -1.37 3.86 -10.78
N GLU A 240 -0.17 4.05 -11.31
CA GLU A 240 0.06 4.94 -12.45
C GLU A 240 -0.80 4.60 -13.68
N HIS A 241 -1.00 3.31 -13.94
CA HIS A 241 -1.76 2.85 -15.11
C HIS A 241 -3.19 3.39 -15.09
N PHE A 242 -3.83 3.42 -13.92
CA PHE A 242 -5.22 3.89 -13.75
C PHE A 242 -5.29 5.39 -13.53
N ILE A 243 -4.50 5.92 -12.58
CA ILE A 243 -4.66 7.29 -12.10
C ILE A 243 -4.28 8.36 -13.16
N LYS A 244 -3.52 8.01 -14.19
CA LYS A 244 -3.18 8.91 -15.29
C LYS A 244 -4.33 9.17 -16.27
N THR A 245 -5.42 8.41 -16.18
CA THR A 245 -6.62 8.55 -17.02
C THR A 245 -7.62 9.54 -16.41
N ASP A 246 -8.56 10.01 -17.20
CA ASP A 246 -9.63 10.88 -16.70
C ASP A 246 -10.64 10.11 -15.84
N ASP A 247 -10.80 8.81 -16.07
CA ASP A 247 -11.65 7.90 -15.28
C ASP A 247 -10.85 6.64 -14.87
N PRO A 248 -10.21 6.65 -13.68
CA PRO A 248 -9.48 5.50 -13.16
C PRO A 248 -10.35 4.26 -12.93
N GLY A 249 -11.64 4.44 -12.61
CA GLY A 249 -12.58 3.34 -12.42
C GLY A 249 -12.87 2.60 -13.73
N GLU A 250 -13.09 3.32 -14.81
CA GLU A 250 -13.29 2.72 -16.15
C GLU A 250 -12.00 2.06 -16.65
N ALA A 251 -10.84 2.69 -16.39
CA ALA A 251 -9.55 2.09 -16.73
C ALA A 251 -9.32 0.77 -15.98
N ALA A 252 -9.68 0.70 -14.70
CA ALA A 252 -9.59 -0.53 -13.91
C ALA A 252 -10.60 -1.59 -14.41
N THR A 253 -11.82 -1.18 -14.76
CA THR A 253 -12.85 -2.07 -15.33
C THR A 253 -12.36 -2.71 -16.63
N THR A 254 -11.79 -1.93 -17.52
CA THR A 254 -11.26 -2.40 -18.81
C THR A 254 -10.11 -3.37 -18.60
N PHE A 255 -9.16 -3.02 -17.73
CA PHE A 255 -8.02 -3.87 -17.42
C PHE A 255 -8.45 -5.23 -16.83
N ILE A 256 -9.40 -5.23 -15.88
CA ILE A 256 -9.90 -6.47 -15.26
C ILE A 256 -10.62 -7.35 -16.31
N LYS A 257 -11.41 -6.76 -17.20
CA LYS A 257 -12.04 -7.53 -18.28
C LYS A 257 -11.01 -8.20 -19.20
N GLU A 258 -9.97 -7.47 -19.59
CA GLU A 258 -8.88 -8.02 -20.40
C GLU A 258 -8.08 -9.09 -19.67
N LEU A 259 -7.92 -8.96 -18.34
CA LEU A 259 -7.21 -9.94 -17.51
C LEU A 259 -7.97 -11.26 -17.39
N LEU A 260 -9.30 -11.22 -17.38
CA LEU A 260 -10.17 -12.37 -17.18
C LEU A 260 -10.70 -12.98 -18.51
N SER A 261 -10.31 -12.43 -19.66
CA SER A 261 -10.68 -12.93 -21.00
C SER A 261 -9.72 -14.02 -21.48
#